data_c32287400c789cb733daf8ee95d5f5f2
#
_entry.id   c32287400c789cb733daf8ee95d5f5f2
#
_cell.length_a   1.000
_cell.length_b   1.000
_cell.length_c   1.000
_cell.angle_alpha   90.00
_cell.angle_beta   90.00
_cell.angle_gamma   90.00
#
_symmetry.space_group_name_H-M   'P 1'
#
loop_
_entity.id
_entity.type
_entity.pdbx_description
1 polymer ?
#
loop_
_entity_poly.entity_id
_entity_poly.type
_entity_poly.pdbx_seq_one_letter_code
_entity_poly.pdbx_strand_id
1 'polypeptide(L)'
;WQTVVDMGWPAAAIAEEYGGLGLGYLELCVLAEEFGAALIPVPFVSSVLQATEAIKLANDEQQSAEWLPGLASGVTIATLAFAEGLAGRSWSDRPLARGGNGRLHGCKTPVADGLAADVAVVSAVSAEDGEGFGWWLVPLEQAGVTRQAEDAVDRVRKHATLQFDGAEAIRLGRPGAGREMAARLMDIAAVLT
;
A
#
# COMPACT_ATOMS: atom_id res chain seq x y z
N TRP A 1 -10.70 -9.58 -10.76
CA TRP A 1 -10.78 -9.24 -9.35
C TRP A 1 -12.01 -9.86 -8.68
N GLN A 2 -13.19 -9.75 -9.29
CA GLN A 2 -14.43 -10.26 -8.69
C GLN A 2 -14.33 -11.73 -8.24
N THR A 3 -13.76 -12.61 -9.05
CA THR A 3 -13.59 -14.02 -8.69
C THR A 3 -12.73 -14.19 -7.43
N VAL A 4 -11.69 -13.37 -7.28
CA VAL A 4 -10.81 -13.35 -6.09
C VAL A 4 -11.58 -12.91 -4.85
N VAL A 5 -12.45 -11.91 -5.02
CA VAL A 5 -13.35 -11.40 -3.97
C VAL A 5 -14.37 -12.46 -3.57
N ASP A 6 -15.02 -13.10 -4.54
CA ASP A 6 -16.04 -14.14 -4.30
C ASP A 6 -15.47 -15.35 -3.55
N MET A 7 -14.16 -15.59 -3.67
CA MET A 7 -13.45 -16.64 -2.93
C MET A 7 -12.99 -16.18 -1.52
N GLY A 8 -13.20 -14.92 -1.16
CA GLY A 8 -12.83 -14.36 0.14
C GLY A 8 -11.32 -14.12 0.32
N TRP A 9 -10.53 -14.20 -0.74
CA TRP A 9 -9.06 -14.12 -0.63
C TRP A 9 -8.53 -12.74 -0.19
N PRO A 10 -9.16 -11.59 -0.51
CA PRO A 10 -8.74 -10.30 0.05
C PRO A 10 -8.87 -10.23 1.58
N ALA A 11 -9.83 -10.98 2.13
CA ALA A 11 -10.12 -11.03 3.56
C ALA A 11 -9.19 -11.98 4.35
N ALA A 12 -8.36 -12.77 3.68
CA ALA A 12 -7.66 -13.93 4.26
C ALA A 12 -6.95 -13.60 5.58
N ALA A 13 -6.08 -12.59 5.62
CA ALA A 13 -5.29 -12.24 6.82
C ALA A 13 -5.77 -10.97 7.54
N ILE A 14 -7.00 -10.54 7.30
CA ILE A 14 -7.67 -9.48 8.05
C ILE A 14 -8.41 -10.13 9.23
N ALA A 15 -8.40 -9.49 10.39
CA ALA A 15 -9.10 -9.99 11.58
C ALA A 15 -10.62 -10.04 11.37
N GLU A 16 -11.28 -11.02 12.01
CA GLU A 16 -12.73 -11.23 11.88
C GLU A 16 -13.54 -10.00 12.28
N GLU A 17 -13.08 -9.24 13.25
CA GLU A 17 -13.73 -7.99 13.72
C GLU A 17 -13.81 -6.91 12.62
N TYR A 18 -12.95 -6.98 11.59
CA TYR A 18 -12.97 -6.12 10.41
C TYR A 18 -13.53 -6.81 9.17
N GLY A 19 -14.26 -7.92 9.35
CA GLY A 19 -14.87 -8.66 8.24
C GLY A 19 -13.89 -9.60 7.51
N GLY A 20 -12.73 -9.87 8.09
CA GLY A 20 -11.74 -10.79 7.58
C GLY A 20 -12.00 -12.25 7.95
N LEU A 21 -11.12 -13.15 7.50
CA LEU A 21 -11.14 -14.58 7.81
C LEU A 21 -10.22 -14.94 8.98
N GLY A 22 -9.41 -14.02 9.48
CA GLY A 22 -8.50 -14.23 10.61
C GLY A 22 -7.41 -15.26 10.37
N LEU A 23 -7.10 -15.56 9.09
CA LEU A 23 -6.04 -16.49 8.71
C LEU A 23 -4.65 -15.85 8.90
N GLY A 24 -3.60 -16.65 8.82
CA GLY A 24 -2.23 -16.19 9.03
C GLY A 24 -1.41 -16.01 7.75
N TYR A 25 -0.13 -15.75 7.96
CA TYR A 25 0.81 -15.61 6.85
C TYR A 25 1.05 -16.92 6.10
N LEU A 26 0.83 -18.08 6.73
CA LEU A 26 0.98 -19.36 6.06
C LEU A 26 -0.01 -19.51 4.91
N GLU A 27 -1.27 -19.14 5.15
CA GLU A 27 -2.31 -19.18 4.13
C GLU A 27 -2.05 -18.12 3.04
N LEU A 28 -1.54 -16.95 3.42
CA LEU A 28 -1.11 -15.95 2.43
C LEU A 28 0.04 -16.44 1.56
N CYS A 29 1.01 -17.19 2.11
CA CYS A 29 2.10 -17.81 1.33
C CYS A 29 1.55 -18.77 0.27
N VAL A 30 0.60 -19.63 0.64
CA VAL A 30 -0.04 -20.56 -0.30
C VAL A 30 -0.74 -19.82 -1.42
N LEU A 31 -1.51 -18.78 -1.08
CA LEU A 31 -2.18 -17.95 -2.08
C LEU A 31 -1.16 -17.25 -2.99
N ALA A 32 -0.11 -16.65 -2.42
CA ALA A 32 0.92 -15.95 -3.18
C ALA A 32 1.64 -16.86 -4.16
N GLU A 33 1.98 -18.10 -3.75
CA GLU A 33 2.58 -19.13 -4.61
C GLU A 33 1.68 -19.46 -5.80
N GLU A 34 0.39 -19.71 -5.57
CA GLU A 34 -0.57 -20.04 -6.63
C GLU A 34 -0.81 -18.85 -7.58
N PHE A 35 -0.91 -17.61 -7.05
CA PHE A 35 -1.02 -16.42 -7.87
C PHE A 35 0.22 -16.18 -8.73
N GLY A 36 1.41 -16.41 -8.17
CA GLY A 36 2.68 -16.31 -8.88
C GLY A 36 2.81 -17.37 -9.97
N ALA A 37 2.51 -18.63 -9.66
CA ALA A 37 2.56 -19.74 -10.61
C ALA A 37 1.60 -19.52 -11.80
N ALA A 38 0.43 -18.97 -11.55
CA ALA A 38 -0.58 -18.69 -12.57
C ALA A 38 -0.42 -17.33 -13.28
N LEU A 39 0.54 -16.49 -12.86
CA LEU A 39 0.77 -15.13 -13.37
C LEU A 39 -0.52 -14.29 -13.42
N ILE A 40 -1.32 -14.32 -12.35
CA ILE A 40 -2.63 -13.66 -12.31
C ILE A 40 -2.47 -12.14 -12.23
N PRO A 41 -2.95 -11.36 -13.23
CA PRO A 41 -2.76 -9.91 -13.28
C PRO A 41 -3.82 -9.16 -12.47
N VAL A 42 -3.85 -9.36 -11.16
CA VAL A 42 -4.78 -8.70 -10.24
C VAL A 42 -4.01 -7.99 -9.11
N PRO A 43 -4.57 -6.99 -8.44
CA PRO A 43 -3.89 -6.21 -7.39
C PRO A 43 -3.78 -6.98 -6.07
N PHE A 44 -3.43 -8.28 -6.11
CA PHE A 44 -3.30 -9.09 -4.91
C PHE A 44 -2.07 -8.69 -4.10
N VAL A 45 -0.90 -8.59 -4.74
CA VAL A 45 0.34 -8.21 -4.08
C VAL A 45 0.26 -6.79 -3.52
N SER A 46 -0.17 -5.82 -4.33
CA SER A 46 -0.23 -4.42 -3.95
C SER A 46 -1.24 -4.15 -2.84
N SER A 47 -2.44 -4.72 -2.97
CA SER A 47 -3.54 -4.47 -2.04
C SER A 47 -3.49 -5.38 -0.82
N VAL A 48 -3.45 -6.71 -1.01
CA VAL A 48 -3.58 -7.68 0.09
C VAL A 48 -2.25 -7.85 0.85
N LEU A 49 -1.14 -8.03 0.13
CA LEU A 49 0.15 -8.35 0.78
C LEU A 49 0.95 -7.12 1.22
N GLN A 50 0.69 -5.93 0.67
CA GLN A 50 1.48 -4.74 0.98
C GLN A 50 0.65 -3.66 1.68
N ALA A 51 -0.37 -3.10 1.04
CA ALA A 51 -1.10 -1.98 1.60
C ALA A 51 -1.94 -2.38 2.84
N THR A 52 -2.62 -3.53 2.79
CA THR A 52 -3.35 -4.05 3.95
C THR A 52 -2.41 -4.32 5.13
N GLU A 53 -1.25 -4.92 4.89
CA GLU A 53 -0.26 -5.14 5.94
C GLU A 53 0.30 -3.82 6.50
N ALA A 54 0.50 -2.80 5.66
CA ALA A 54 0.90 -1.49 6.14
C ALA A 54 -0.13 -0.87 7.10
N ILE A 55 -1.41 -0.99 6.81
CA ILE A 55 -2.49 -0.49 7.69
C ILE A 55 -2.52 -1.28 9.01
N LYS A 56 -2.40 -2.60 8.97
CA LYS A 56 -2.33 -3.44 10.16
C LYS A 56 -1.12 -3.10 11.05
N LEU A 57 0.06 -2.91 10.44
CA LEU A 57 1.30 -2.56 11.13
C LEU A 57 1.29 -1.17 11.76
N ALA A 58 0.45 -0.26 11.27
CA ALA A 58 0.26 1.06 11.88
C ALA A 58 -0.30 0.96 13.30
N ASN A 59 -0.98 -0.13 13.62
CA ASN A 59 -1.56 -0.43 14.95
C ASN A 59 -2.45 0.72 15.47
N ASP A 60 -3.29 1.24 14.59
CA ASP A 60 -4.28 2.29 14.87
C ASP A 60 -5.67 1.69 14.66
N GLU A 61 -6.40 1.49 15.77
CA GLU A 61 -7.72 0.84 15.76
C GLU A 61 -8.74 1.63 14.93
N GLN A 62 -8.70 2.97 15.00
CA GLN A 62 -9.63 3.82 14.25
C GLN A 62 -9.40 3.67 12.74
N GLN A 63 -8.15 3.74 12.30
CA GLN A 63 -7.80 3.56 10.89
C GLN A 63 -8.07 2.14 10.41
N SER A 64 -7.79 1.14 11.25
CA SER A 64 -8.11 -0.25 10.94
C SER A 64 -9.62 -0.45 10.75
N ALA A 65 -10.46 0.09 11.64
CA ALA A 65 -11.91 0.01 11.53
C ALA A 65 -12.48 0.75 10.31
N GLU A 66 -11.81 1.82 9.88
CA GLU A 66 -12.22 2.60 8.71
C GLU A 66 -11.86 1.90 7.39
N TRP A 67 -10.66 1.33 7.27
CA TRP A 67 -10.12 0.87 5.99
C TRP A 67 -10.19 -0.64 5.77
N LEU A 68 -9.97 -1.46 6.81
CA LEU A 68 -9.88 -2.92 6.64
C LEU A 68 -11.17 -3.57 6.15
N PRO A 69 -12.40 -3.15 6.54
CA PRO A 69 -13.62 -3.75 6.00
C PRO A 69 -13.78 -3.59 4.49
N GLY A 70 -13.44 -2.42 3.94
CA GLY A 70 -13.45 -2.18 2.50
C GLY A 70 -12.43 -3.03 1.74
N LEU A 71 -11.25 -3.22 2.33
CA LEU A 71 -10.19 -4.08 1.78
C LEU A 71 -10.58 -5.56 1.87
N ALA A 72 -11.14 -6.02 2.98
CA ALA A 72 -11.60 -7.39 3.17
C ALA A 72 -12.70 -7.77 2.16
N SER A 73 -13.66 -6.88 1.94
CA SER A 73 -14.72 -7.08 0.96
C SER A 73 -14.26 -6.91 -0.49
N GLY A 74 -13.03 -6.45 -0.72
CA GLY A 74 -12.49 -6.18 -2.07
C GLY A 74 -13.14 -5.03 -2.81
N VAL A 75 -14.03 -4.27 -2.15
CA VAL A 75 -14.65 -3.04 -2.69
C VAL A 75 -13.60 -1.93 -2.79
N THR A 76 -12.68 -1.87 -1.83
CA THR A 76 -11.55 -0.96 -1.85
C THR A 76 -10.29 -1.70 -2.29
N ILE A 77 -9.60 -1.16 -3.28
CA ILE A 77 -8.28 -1.61 -3.72
C ILE A 77 -7.24 -0.62 -3.23
N ALA A 78 -6.23 -1.11 -2.53
CA ALA A 78 -5.14 -0.26 -2.06
C ALA A 78 -3.82 -0.55 -2.77
N THR A 79 -2.88 0.39 -2.70
CA THR A 79 -1.50 0.17 -3.17
C THR A 79 -0.48 0.76 -2.21
N LEU A 80 0.76 0.28 -2.30
CA LEU A 80 1.90 0.82 -1.56
C LEU A 80 2.75 1.70 -2.48
N ALA A 81 2.77 3.00 -2.22
CA ALA A 81 3.51 3.99 -2.99
C ALA A 81 4.79 4.41 -2.24
N PHE A 82 5.84 3.64 -2.45
CA PHE A 82 7.12 3.78 -1.75
C PHE A 82 8.22 4.35 -2.66
N ALA A 83 8.40 3.79 -3.86
CA ALA A 83 9.49 4.13 -4.77
C ALA A 83 9.37 5.54 -5.35
N GLU A 84 10.52 6.18 -5.65
CA GLU A 84 10.61 7.54 -6.21
C GLU A 84 11.45 7.60 -7.49
N GLY A 85 11.56 6.48 -8.21
CA GLY A 85 12.17 6.41 -9.56
C GLY A 85 13.67 6.69 -9.65
N LEU A 86 14.34 6.94 -8.55
CA LEU A 86 15.76 7.27 -8.54
C LEU A 86 16.60 6.01 -8.42
N ALA A 87 17.36 5.71 -9.46
CA ALA A 87 18.29 4.59 -9.46
C ALA A 87 19.25 4.66 -8.26
N GLY A 88 19.45 3.54 -7.57
CA GLY A 88 20.35 3.43 -6.41
C GLY A 88 19.78 3.88 -5.08
N ARG A 89 18.53 4.33 -5.01
CA ARG A 89 17.88 4.58 -3.73
C ARG A 89 17.40 3.29 -3.09
N SER A 90 17.65 3.18 -1.79
CA SER A 90 17.18 2.08 -0.96
C SER A 90 15.80 2.39 -0.36
N TRP A 91 15.03 1.36 -0.02
CA TRP A 91 13.81 1.48 0.76
C TRP A 91 14.03 2.15 2.14
N SER A 92 15.25 2.10 2.66
CA SER A 92 15.63 2.75 3.92
C SER A 92 15.97 4.23 3.77
N ASP A 93 16.09 4.74 2.54
CA ASP A 93 16.40 6.13 2.28
C ASP A 93 15.21 7.02 2.66
N ARG A 94 15.52 8.24 3.09
CA ARG A 94 14.49 9.22 3.39
C ARG A 94 13.75 9.62 2.11
N PRO A 95 12.40 9.52 2.05
CA PRO A 95 11.64 9.92 0.87
C PRO A 95 11.82 11.40 0.51
N LEU A 96 11.60 11.75 -0.75
CA LEU A 96 11.53 13.13 -1.22
C LEU A 96 10.12 13.71 -1.08
N ALA A 97 9.08 12.87 -1.15
CA ALA A 97 7.70 13.28 -0.91
C ALA A 97 7.55 13.88 0.49
N ARG A 98 6.67 14.88 0.61
CA ARG A 98 6.45 15.64 1.84
C ARG A 98 5.00 15.58 2.25
N GLY A 99 4.75 15.21 3.52
CA GLY A 99 3.44 15.23 4.15
C GLY A 99 3.38 16.22 5.32
N GLY A 100 2.23 16.79 5.58
CA GLY A 100 2.00 17.68 6.72
C GLY A 100 0.69 18.43 6.58
N ASN A 101 0.09 18.80 7.72
CA ASN A 101 -1.19 19.54 7.78
C ASN A 101 -2.31 18.88 6.94
N GLY A 102 -2.37 17.52 6.92
CA GLY A 102 -3.36 16.79 6.13
C GLY A 102 -3.14 16.87 4.61
N ARG A 103 -1.97 17.29 4.14
CA ARG A 103 -1.65 17.43 2.71
C ARG A 103 -0.37 16.71 2.36
N LEU A 104 -0.30 16.21 1.11
CA LEU A 104 0.85 15.50 0.58
C LEU A 104 1.28 16.11 -0.75
N HIS A 105 2.61 16.25 -0.92
CA HIS A 105 3.26 16.72 -2.14
C HIS A 105 4.39 15.78 -2.52
N GLY A 106 4.57 15.54 -3.81
CA GLY A 106 5.68 14.73 -4.32
C GLY A 106 5.26 13.79 -5.42
N CYS A 107 6.14 12.86 -5.75
CA CYS A 107 5.94 11.89 -6.83
C CYS A 107 6.38 10.50 -6.36
N LYS A 108 5.59 9.49 -6.68
CA LYS A 108 5.91 8.07 -6.46
C LYS A 108 5.87 7.32 -7.77
N THR A 109 6.96 6.59 -8.06
CA THR A 109 7.09 5.80 -9.27
C THR A 109 8.23 4.78 -9.14
N PRO A 110 8.08 3.54 -9.62
CA PRO A 110 6.82 2.92 -10.07
C PRO A 110 5.92 2.55 -8.89
N VAL A 111 4.61 2.63 -9.07
CA VAL A 111 3.60 2.18 -8.10
C VAL A 111 2.79 1.06 -8.72
N ALA A 112 2.85 -0.12 -8.14
CA ALA A 112 2.10 -1.28 -8.62
C ALA A 112 0.59 -1.04 -8.49
N ASP A 113 -0.15 -1.35 -9.56
CA ASP A 113 -1.62 -1.21 -9.64
C ASP A 113 -2.16 0.20 -9.31
N GLY A 114 -1.32 1.24 -9.36
CA GLY A 114 -1.69 2.60 -8.98
C GLY A 114 -2.83 3.23 -9.79
N LEU A 115 -3.14 2.70 -10.99
CA LEU A 115 -4.32 3.12 -11.77
C LEU A 115 -5.60 2.46 -11.29
N ALA A 116 -5.52 1.24 -10.76
CA ALA A 116 -6.66 0.46 -10.29
C ALA A 116 -6.99 0.72 -8.81
N ALA A 117 -6.05 1.28 -8.05
CA ALA A 117 -6.21 1.51 -6.63
C ALA A 117 -7.12 2.72 -6.33
N ASP A 118 -7.90 2.59 -5.26
CA ASP A 118 -8.76 3.65 -4.70
C ASP A 118 -7.99 4.49 -3.67
N VAL A 119 -7.05 3.85 -2.96
CA VAL A 119 -6.23 4.48 -1.91
C VAL A 119 -4.77 4.04 -2.02
N ALA A 120 -3.84 4.95 -1.74
CA ALA A 120 -2.42 4.64 -1.63
C ALA A 120 -1.89 4.82 -0.21
N VAL A 121 -1.08 3.88 0.26
CA VAL A 121 -0.22 4.03 1.43
C VAL A 121 1.10 4.62 0.94
N VAL A 122 1.38 5.87 1.29
CA VAL A 122 2.49 6.66 0.73
C VAL A 122 3.53 6.96 1.80
N SER A 123 4.80 6.68 1.52
CA SER A 123 5.91 7.12 2.38
C SER A 123 6.24 8.59 2.11
N ALA A 124 6.29 9.41 3.15
CA ALA A 124 6.65 10.82 3.01
C ALA A 124 7.29 11.37 4.29
N VAL A 125 8.14 12.40 4.16
CA VAL A 125 8.71 13.11 5.31
C VAL A 125 7.75 14.18 5.81
N SER A 126 7.76 14.41 7.11
CA SER A 126 7.10 15.58 7.73
C SER A 126 7.96 16.11 8.87
N ALA A 127 7.62 17.31 9.36
CA ALA A 127 8.32 17.91 10.50
C ALA A 127 8.18 17.06 11.77
N GLU A 128 7.11 16.30 11.91
CA GLU A 128 6.83 15.43 13.06
C GLU A 128 7.71 14.17 13.09
N ASP A 129 8.30 13.77 11.96
CA ASP A 129 9.12 12.56 11.84
C ASP A 129 10.61 12.81 12.16
N GLY A 130 11.02 14.07 12.42
CA GLY A 130 12.41 14.42 12.63
C GLY A 130 13.28 14.08 11.41
N GLU A 131 14.32 13.26 11.61
CA GLU A 131 15.18 12.77 10.53
C GLU A 131 14.60 11.54 9.78
N GLY A 132 13.48 10.98 10.27
CA GLY A 132 12.79 9.84 9.68
C GLY A 132 11.81 10.22 8.59
N PHE A 133 10.85 9.34 8.39
CA PHE A 133 9.67 9.55 7.55
C PHE A 133 8.46 8.86 8.17
N GLY A 134 7.28 9.18 7.69
CA GLY A 134 6.01 8.54 8.05
C GLY A 134 5.30 7.92 6.87
N TRP A 135 4.16 7.32 7.16
CA TRP A 135 3.25 6.77 6.17
C TRP A 135 1.95 7.57 6.16
N TRP A 136 1.32 7.63 5.00
CA TRP A 136 0.15 8.45 4.76
C TRP A 136 -0.86 7.67 3.91
N LEU A 137 -2.12 7.69 4.30
CA LEU A 137 -3.24 7.21 3.49
C LEU A 137 -3.73 8.35 2.61
N VAL A 138 -3.78 8.11 1.31
CA VAL A 138 -4.16 9.09 0.30
C VAL A 138 -5.25 8.49 -0.59
N PRO A 139 -6.51 8.91 -0.48
CA PRO A 139 -7.52 8.60 -1.48
C PRO A 139 -7.06 9.08 -2.85
N LEU A 140 -7.17 8.26 -3.87
CA LEU A 140 -6.63 8.60 -5.19
C LEU A 140 -7.62 9.30 -6.11
N GLU A 141 -8.91 9.29 -5.79
CA GLU A 141 -9.96 9.99 -6.53
C GLU A 141 -10.25 11.35 -5.89
N GLN A 142 -9.32 12.29 -6.06
CA GLN A 142 -9.44 13.65 -5.51
C GLN A 142 -8.64 14.67 -6.29
N ALA A 143 -8.90 15.96 -6.06
CA ALA A 143 -8.05 17.04 -6.56
C ALA A 143 -6.64 16.96 -5.97
N GLY A 144 -5.62 17.31 -6.77
CA GLY A 144 -4.22 17.24 -6.36
C GLY A 144 -3.58 15.86 -6.52
N VAL A 145 -4.30 14.86 -7.05
CA VAL A 145 -3.73 13.57 -7.46
C VAL A 145 -3.80 13.42 -8.98
N THR A 146 -2.65 13.11 -9.58
CA THR A 146 -2.57 12.73 -11.00
C THR A 146 -1.97 11.34 -11.10
N ARG A 147 -2.58 10.48 -11.91
CA ARG A 147 -2.14 9.11 -12.16
C ARG A 147 -1.78 8.94 -13.63
N GLN A 148 -0.59 8.41 -13.91
CA GLN A 148 -0.11 8.15 -15.25
C GLN A 148 0.39 6.71 -15.36
N ALA A 149 -0.04 6.00 -16.40
CA ALA A 149 0.46 4.65 -16.68
C ALA A 149 1.96 4.67 -16.99
N GLU A 150 2.68 3.69 -16.46
CA GLU A 150 4.09 3.46 -16.78
C GLU A 150 4.24 2.24 -17.69
N ASP A 151 5.06 2.38 -18.71
CA ASP A 151 5.47 1.25 -19.54
C ASP A 151 6.57 0.45 -18.83
N ALA A 152 6.26 -0.79 -18.49
CA ALA A 152 7.18 -1.72 -17.86
C ALA A 152 7.52 -2.88 -18.79
N VAL A 153 8.70 -3.47 -18.59
CA VAL A 153 9.12 -4.70 -19.28
C VAL A 153 8.22 -5.86 -18.88
N ASP A 154 7.90 -5.96 -17.62
CA ASP A 154 6.87 -6.87 -17.11
C ASP A 154 5.47 -6.33 -17.45
N ARG A 155 4.75 -7.05 -18.28
CA ARG A 155 3.39 -6.69 -18.71
C ARG A 155 2.29 -7.32 -17.86
N VAL A 156 2.63 -8.24 -16.97
CA VAL A 156 1.69 -8.87 -16.05
C VAL A 156 1.30 -7.88 -14.94
N ARG A 157 2.30 -7.22 -14.36
CA ARG A 157 2.07 -6.19 -13.34
C ARG A 157 1.98 -4.81 -13.98
N LYS A 158 0.88 -4.11 -13.70
CA LYS A 158 0.68 -2.73 -14.16
C LYS A 158 1.29 -1.76 -13.14
N HIS A 159 2.02 -0.77 -13.65
CA HIS A 159 2.63 0.27 -12.82
C HIS A 159 2.12 1.65 -13.25
N ALA A 160 2.17 2.57 -12.31
CA ALA A 160 1.81 3.96 -12.52
C ALA A 160 2.79 4.89 -11.81
N THR A 161 2.88 6.12 -12.30
CA THR A 161 3.37 7.27 -11.55
C THR A 161 2.20 7.95 -10.87
N LEU A 162 2.33 8.20 -9.56
CA LEU A 162 1.39 8.99 -8.77
C LEU A 162 2.05 10.32 -8.43
N GLN A 163 1.44 11.41 -8.92
CA GLN A 163 1.85 12.78 -8.62
C GLN A 163 0.88 13.39 -7.60
N PHE A 164 1.42 13.98 -6.54
CA PHE A 164 0.67 14.61 -5.47
C PHE A 164 1.01 16.11 -5.43
N ASP A 165 0.00 16.95 -5.56
CA ASP A 165 0.12 18.41 -5.45
C ASP A 165 -0.95 18.94 -4.48
N GLY A 166 -0.63 18.90 -3.18
CA GLY A 166 -1.55 19.25 -2.13
C GLY A 166 -2.70 18.28 -1.92
N ALA A 167 -2.50 17.00 -2.29
CA ALA A 167 -3.49 15.95 -2.09
C ALA A 167 -3.86 15.80 -0.61
N GLU A 168 -5.13 15.60 -0.30
CA GLU A 168 -5.56 15.28 1.06
C GLU A 168 -4.98 13.94 1.49
N ALA A 169 -4.42 13.93 2.69
CA ALA A 169 -3.71 12.76 3.21
C ALA A 169 -3.92 12.62 4.72
N ILE A 170 -4.14 11.41 5.15
CA ILE A 170 -4.29 11.06 6.57
C ILE A 170 -3.02 10.35 7.00
N ARG A 171 -2.40 10.82 8.10
CA ARG A 171 -1.23 10.14 8.63
C ARG A 171 -1.60 8.72 9.07
N LEU A 172 -0.82 7.75 8.65
CA LEU A 172 -0.97 6.35 9.04
C LEU A 172 0.02 6.03 10.17
N GLY A 173 -0.50 5.67 11.33
CA GLY A 173 0.29 5.34 12.51
C GLY A 173 0.96 6.55 13.17
N ARG A 174 1.86 6.26 14.12
CA ARG A 174 2.51 7.28 14.95
C ARG A 174 3.69 7.97 14.23
N PRO A 175 3.98 9.25 14.57
CA PRO A 175 5.17 9.94 14.08
C PRO A 175 6.46 9.18 14.40
N GLY A 176 7.41 9.19 13.47
CA GLY A 176 8.74 8.57 13.62
C GLY A 176 8.78 7.06 13.43
N ALA A 177 7.65 6.36 13.31
CA ALA A 177 7.62 4.89 13.13
C ALA A 177 7.88 4.41 11.69
N GLY A 178 8.07 5.32 10.73
CA GLY A 178 8.12 4.98 9.31
C GLY A 178 9.19 3.95 8.94
N ARG A 179 10.40 4.05 9.51
CA ARG A 179 11.50 3.10 9.25
C ARG A 179 11.22 1.71 9.83
N GLU A 180 10.71 1.64 11.06
CA GLU A 180 10.35 0.38 11.70
C GLU A 180 9.26 -0.34 10.89
N MET A 181 8.24 0.38 10.48
CA MET A 181 7.16 -0.13 9.67
C MET A 181 7.64 -0.57 8.30
N ALA A 182 8.51 0.21 7.63
CA ALA A 182 9.11 -0.18 6.36
C ALA A 182 9.94 -1.47 6.47
N ALA A 183 10.76 -1.62 7.52
CA ALA A 183 11.55 -2.82 7.74
C ALA A 183 10.65 -4.07 7.87
N ARG A 184 9.61 -3.98 8.68
CA ARG A 184 8.63 -5.07 8.85
C ARG A 184 7.90 -5.41 7.57
N LEU A 185 7.49 -4.39 6.80
CA LEU A 185 6.86 -4.61 5.49
C LEU A 185 7.79 -5.31 4.51
N MET A 186 9.10 -4.95 4.50
CA MET A 186 10.08 -5.62 3.64
C MET A 186 10.30 -7.08 4.04
N ASP A 187 10.33 -7.38 5.34
CA ASP A 187 10.45 -8.76 5.83
C ASP A 187 9.23 -9.61 5.40
N ILE A 188 8.03 -9.07 5.55
CA ILE A 188 6.79 -9.72 5.10
C ILE A 188 6.77 -9.89 3.58
N ALA A 189 7.10 -8.83 2.84
CA ALA A 189 7.15 -8.87 1.38
C ALA A 189 8.16 -9.89 0.87
N ALA A 190 9.33 -10.02 1.50
CA ALA A 190 10.36 -10.98 1.10
C ALA A 190 9.91 -12.44 1.22
N VAL A 191 8.90 -12.72 2.06
CA VAL A 191 8.33 -14.06 2.21
C VAL A 191 7.15 -14.29 1.26
N LEU A 192 6.39 -13.23 0.94
CA LEU A 192 5.11 -13.31 0.23
C LEU A 192 5.19 -12.96 -1.27
N THR A 193 6.33 -12.49 -1.77
CA THR A 193 6.53 -12.08 -3.18
C THR A 193 7.74 -12.74 -3.80
#